data_c9ce3315433fcfa516291d7d9c449516
#
_entry.id   c9ce3315433fcfa516291d7d9c449516
#
_cell.length_a   1.000
_cell.length_b   1.000
_cell.length_c   1.000
_cell.angle_alpha   90.00
_cell.angle_beta   90.00
_cell.angle_gamma   90.00
#
_symmetry.space_group_name_H-M   'P 1'
#
loop_
_entity.id
_entity.type
_entity.pdbx_description
1 polymer ?
#
loop_
_entity_poly.entity_id
_entity_poly.type
_entity_poly.pdbx_seq_one_letter_code
_entity_poly.pdbx_strand_id
1 'polypeptide(L)'
;MIDRANANANAAERVWLQVTSGRGPGECQLAVAHLAGVLVGEAKAAGLAAGLIDCVEGEVRGALLSPPVAIWGGSARRFAERNIGSVQWVCASPLRPGHKRKNWFVAVDGLAPPARETGDAIHLADVTFEAMRASGPGGQHVNKTESAVRATHRPSGLLAPAREQRSQAMNKPLALARLAAMLAAGVTSAMAEAERERWTRHDQLERGRPVRVFKGVEFREAT
;
A
#
# COMPACT_ATOMS: atom_id res chain seq x y z
N MET A 1 13.68 -18.36 -24.24
CA MET A 1 12.24 -18.71 -24.22
C MET A 1 11.72 -18.22 -22.87
N ILE A 2 11.33 -16.95 -22.78
CA ILE A 2 10.81 -16.36 -21.56
C ILE A 2 9.33 -16.68 -21.51
N ASP A 3 8.95 -17.32 -20.44
CA ASP A 3 7.74 -18.08 -20.18
C ASP A 3 6.48 -17.21 -20.39
N ARG A 4 5.61 -17.62 -21.31
CA ARG A 4 4.28 -17.02 -21.56
C ARG A 4 3.33 -17.12 -20.35
N ALA A 5 3.71 -17.85 -19.31
CA ALA A 5 2.97 -17.94 -18.05
C ALA A 5 2.99 -16.61 -17.25
N ASN A 6 4.01 -15.77 -17.45
CA ASN A 6 4.14 -14.50 -16.71
C ASN A 6 3.36 -13.34 -17.36
N ALA A 7 2.91 -13.47 -18.61
CA ALA A 7 2.13 -12.44 -19.29
C ALA A 7 0.65 -12.41 -18.85
N ASN A 8 0.11 -13.54 -18.37
CA ASN A 8 -1.27 -13.64 -17.86
C ASN A 8 -1.42 -13.20 -16.40
N ALA A 9 -0.32 -13.02 -15.66
CA ALA A 9 -0.35 -12.48 -14.28
C ALA A 9 -0.78 -11.01 -14.24
N ASN A 10 -0.75 -10.31 -15.37
CA ASN A 10 -1.14 -8.89 -15.46
C ASN A 10 -2.67 -8.67 -15.49
N ALA A 11 -3.47 -9.74 -15.67
CA ALA A 11 -4.93 -9.72 -15.57
C ALA A 11 -5.44 -10.29 -14.23
N ALA A 12 -4.55 -10.80 -13.36
CA ALA A 12 -4.92 -11.33 -12.06
C ALA A 12 -5.33 -10.18 -11.12
N GLU A 13 -6.52 -10.29 -10.56
CA GLU A 13 -7.02 -9.37 -9.55
C GLU A 13 -6.06 -9.37 -8.36
N ARG A 14 -5.66 -8.17 -7.92
CA ARG A 14 -4.76 -7.98 -6.78
C ARG A 14 -5.54 -7.33 -5.65
N VAL A 15 -5.52 -7.95 -4.49
CA VAL A 15 -6.17 -7.44 -3.28
C VAL A 15 -5.18 -7.53 -2.12
N TRP A 16 -5.22 -6.55 -1.27
CA TRP A 16 -4.46 -6.55 -0.03
C TRP A 16 -5.41 -6.56 1.16
N LEU A 17 -5.09 -7.38 2.16
CA LEU A 17 -5.75 -7.38 3.46
C LEU A 17 -4.75 -6.94 4.51
N GLN A 18 -5.18 -6.09 5.42
CA GLN A 18 -4.42 -5.74 6.61
C GLN A 18 -4.99 -6.48 7.81
N VAL A 19 -4.14 -7.20 8.54
CA VAL A 19 -4.52 -7.82 9.80
C VAL A 19 -3.99 -6.95 10.93
N THR A 20 -4.83 -6.51 11.86
CA THR A 20 -4.44 -5.57 12.90
C THR A 20 -4.93 -5.97 14.29
N SER A 21 -4.09 -5.73 15.30
CA SER A 21 -4.46 -5.85 16.72
C SER A 21 -5.08 -4.57 17.28
N GLY A 22 -5.11 -3.48 16.52
CA GLY A 22 -5.41 -2.16 17.07
C GLY A 22 -4.48 -1.83 18.23
N ARG A 23 -5.03 -1.27 19.30
CA ARG A 23 -4.35 -1.04 20.58
C ARG A 23 -4.40 -2.28 21.51
N GLY A 24 -4.51 -3.47 20.93
CA GLY A 24 -4.56 -4.71 21.71
C GLY A 24 -3.21 -5.07 22.32
N PRO A 25 -3.22 -5.85 23.41
CA PRO A 25 -1.99 -6.32 24.08
C PRO A 25 -1.26 -7.37 23.21
N GLY A 26 -0.10 -7.82 23.67
CA GLY A 26 0.77 -8.78 22.99
C GLY A 26 0.04 -10.06 22.51
N GLU A 27 -0.99 -10.52 23.24
CA GLU A 27 -1.81 -11.64 22.81
C GLU A 27 -2.57 -11.34 21.50
N CYS A 28 -3.03 -10.10 21.31
CA CYS A 28 -3.64 -9.71 20.04
C CYS A 28 -2.59 -9.64 18.93
N GLN A 29 -1.36 -9.22 19.21
CA GLN A 29 -0.27 -9.22 18.25
C GLN A 29 0.14 -10.66 17.84
N LEU A 30 0.09 -11.62 18.77
CA LEU A 30 0.24 -13.05 18.46
C LEU A 30 -0.90 -13.55 17.57
N ALA A 31 -2.14 -13.18 17.90
CA ALA A 31 -3.31 -13.54 17.08
C ALA A 31 -3.19 -12.97 15.66
N VAL A 32 -2.63 -11.76 15.47
CA VAL A 32 -2.32 -11.18 14.16
C VAL A 32 -1.38 -12.09 13.38
N ALA A 33 -0.28 -12.54 13.99
CA ALA A 33 0.69 -13.41 13.33
C ALA A 33 0.07 -14.75 12.90
N HIS A 34 -0.70 -15.38 13.78
CA HIS A 34 -1.40 -16.63 13.49
C HIS A 34 -2.43 -16.45 12.36
N LEU A 35 -3.28 -15.42 12.44
CA LEU A 35 -4.31 -15.17 11.44
C LEU A 35 -3.70 -14.84 10.07
N ALA A 36 -2.64 -14.05 10.04
CA ALA A 36 -1.94 -13.75 8.79
C ALA A 36 -1.39 -15.01 8.12
N GLY A 37 -0.83 -15.94 8.90
CA GLY A 37 -0.41 -17.27 8.42
C GLY A 37 -1.57 -18.10 7.88
N VAL A 38 -2.71 -18.12 8.59
CA VAL A 38 -3.93 -18.82 8.16
C VAL A 38 -4.44 -18.27 6.84
N LEU A 39 -4.56 -16.94 6.70
CA LEU A 39 -5.03 -16.30 5.47
C LEU A 39 -4.14 -16.62 4.27
N VAL A 40 -2.81 -16.61 4.44
CA VAL A 40 -1.86 -17.00 3.38
C VAL A 40 -2.03 -18.48 3.02
N GLY A 41 -2.16 -19.36 4.00
CA GLY A 41 -2.36 -20.80 3.79
C GLY A 41 -3.65 -21.10 3.04
N GLU A 42 -4.76 -20.51 3.48
CA GLU A 42 -6.09 -20.68 2.85
C GLU A 42 -6.14 -20.13 1.43
N ALA A 43 -5.54 -18.95 1.19
CA ALA A 43 -5.46 -18.39 -0.15
C ALA A 43 -4.69 -19.32 -1.10
N LYS A 44 -3.55 -19.85 -0.66
CA LYS A 44 -2.77 -20.83 -1.44
C LYS A 44 -3.55 -22.12 -1.68
N ALA A 45 -4.26 -22.65 -0.67
CA ALA A 45 -5.11 -23.82 -0.81
C ALA A 45 -6.28 -23.59 -1.79
N ALA A 46 -6.75 -22.34 -1.91
CA ALA A 46 -7.76 -21.94 -2.90
C ALA A 46 -7.18 -21.67 -4.30
N GLY A 47 -5.91 -21.96 -4.55
CA GLY A 47 -5.25 -21.77 -5.85
C GLY A 47 -4.85 -20.30 -6.13
N LEU A 48 -4.84 -19.46 -5.10
CA LEU A 48 -4.40 -18.07 -5.21
C LEU A 48 -2.91 -17.94 -4.85
N ALA A 49 -2.22 -16.97 -5.45
CA ALA A 49 -0.92 -16.56 -4.95
C ALA A 49 -1.11 -15.65 -3.73
N ALA A 50 -0.38 -15.88 -2.65
CA ALA A 50 -0.47 -15.05 -1.45
C ALA A 50 0.84 -14.99 -0.70
N GLY A 51 1.09 -13.85 -0.03
CA GLY A 51 2.27 -13.63 0.79
C GLY A 51 2.12 -12.45 1.75
N LEU A 52 2.96 -12.42 2.77
CA LEU A 52 3.08 -11.28 3.67
C LEU A 52 4.03 -10.26 3.07
N ILE A 53 3.73 -8.98 3.29
CA ILE A 53 4.56 -7.85 2.84
C ILE A 53 4.91 -7.01 4.07
N ASP A 54 6.15 -6.54 4.14
CA ASP A 54 6.64 -5.59 5.15
C ASP A 54 6.20 -5.92 6.58
N CYS A 55 6.56 -7.12 7.07
CA CYS A 55 6.23 -7.57 8.40
C CYS A 55 7.05 -6.80 9.45
N VAL A 56 6.35 -6.05 10.30
CA VAL A 56 6.95 -5.41 11.48
C VAL A 56 6.72 -6.33 12.67
N GLU A 57 7.82 -6.74 13.34
CA GLU A 57 7.74 -7.55 14.54
C GLU A 57 7.02 -6.81 15.67
N GLY A 58 6.21 -7.55 16.43
CA GLY A 58 5.53 -7.03 17.61
C GLY A 58 6.44 -7.00 18.84
N GLU A 59 5.88 -6.59 19.97
CA GLU A 59 6.61 -6.50 21.25
C GLU A 59 7.00 -7.88 21.82
N VAL A 60 6.37 -8.94 21.32
CA VAL A 60 6.55 -10.30 21.79
C VAL A 60 7.12 -11.16 20.66
N ARG A 61 8.03 -12.07 21.00
CA ARG A 61 8.62 -12.99 20.03
C ARG A 61 7.54 -13.76 19.24
N GLY A 62 7.61 -13.69 17.92
CA GLY A 62 6.65 -14.32 17.01
C GLY A 62 5.35 -13.56 16.82
N ALA A 63 5.18 -12.39 17.43
CA ALA A 63 4.07 -11.49 17.20
C ALA A 63 4.33 -10.55 16.02
N LEU A 64 3.27 -10.11 15.36
CA LEU A 64 3.30 -9.11 14.32
C LEU A 64 2.37 -7.95 14.66
N LEU A 65 2.75 -6.72 14.28
CA LEU A 65 1.92 -5.55 14.54
C LEU A 65 0.75 -5.43 13.59
N SER A 66 1.01 -5.34 12.29
CA SER A 66 -0.02 -5.06 11.29
C SER A 66 0.43 -5.48 9.89
N PRO A 67 0.71 -6.79 9.66
CA PRO A 67 1.21 -7.24 8.37
C PRO A 67 0.16 -7.10 7.28
N PRO A 68 0.49 -6.51 6.12
CA PRO A 68 -0.32 -6.64 4.93
C PRO A 68 -0.20 -8.06 4.34
N VAL A 69 -1.32 -8.64 3.97
CA VAL A 69 -1.42 -9.90 3.23
C VAL A 69 -1.79 -9.58 1.79
N ALA A 70 -0.87 -9.76 0.86
CA ALA A 70 -1.17 -9.58 -0.56
C ALA A 70 -1.65 -10.89 -1.17
N ILE A 71 -2.68 -10.80 -1.99
CA ILE A 71 -3.38 -11.93 -2.61
C ILE A 71 -3.57 -11.62 -4.10
N TRP A 72 -3.25 -12.60 -4.96
CA TRP A 72 -3.36 -12.45 -6.42
C TRP A 72 -4.11 -13.65 -7.01
N GLY A 73 -5.00 -13.39 -7.95
CA GLY A 73 -5.71 -14.42 -8.70
C GLY A 73 -7.14 -13.99 -9.02
N GLY A 74 -7.81 -14.71 -9.90
CA GLY A 74 -9.13 -14.34 -10.40
C GLY A 74 -10.25 -14.32 -9.35
N SER A 75 -10.06 -14.95 -8.19
CA SER A 75 -11.01 -14.94 -7.07
C SER A 75 -10.49 -14.21 -5.82
N ALA A 76 -9.41 -13.41 -5.95
CA ALA A 76 -8.77 -12.74 -4.82
C ALA A 76 -9.73 -11.78 -4.08
N ARG A 77 -10.56 -11.03 -4.79
CA ARG A 77 -11.58 -10.16 -4.20
C ARG A 77 -12.59 -10.92 -3.37
N ARG A 78 -13.16 -11.99 -3.92
CA ARG A 78 -14.14 -12.83 -3.22
C ARG A 78 -13.54 -13.50 -1.97
N PHE A 79 -12.27 -13.89 -2.04
CA PHE A 79 -11.54 -14.39 -0.88
C PHE A 79 -11.39 -13.31 0.19
N ALA A 80 -10.99 -12.09 -0.20
CA ALA A 80 -10.82 -10.97 0.72
C ALA A 80 -12.14 -10.59 1.42
N GLU A 81 -13.22 -10.41 0.66
CA GLU A 81 -14.55 -10.01 1.18
C GLU A 81 -15.07 -10.95 2.28
N ARG A 82 -14.79 -12.25 2.18
CA ARG A 82 -15.21 -13.25 3.20
C ARG A 82 -14.40 -13.17 4.48
N ASN A 83 -13.23 -12.56 4.46
CA ASN A 83 -12.30 -12.51 5.58
C ASN A 83 -12.26 -11.14 6.26
N ILE A 84 -12.88 -10.10 5.66
CA ILE A 84 -12.94 -8.76 6.25
C ILE A 84 -13.87 -8.76 7.45
N GLY A 85 -13.41 -8.20 8.56
CA GLY A 85 -14.18 -8.02 9.79
C GLY A 85 -13.39 -8.36 11.04
N SER A 86 -14.09 -8.39 12.17
CA SER A 86 -13.51 -8.74 13.47
C SER A 86 -13.31 -10.24 13.59
N VAL A 87 -12.15 -10.67 14.09
CA VAL A 87 -11.79 -12.07 14.35
C VAL A 87 -11.49 -12.23 15.83
N GLN A 88 -12.06 -13.26 16.45
CA GLN A 88 -11.90 -13.56 17.86
C GLN A 88 -10.97 -14.76 18.04
N TRP A 89 -9.98 -14.62 18.90
CA TRP A 89 -9.19 -15.74 19.41
C TRP A 89 -9.55 -16.01 20.87
N VAL A 90 -10.04 -17.22 21.16
CA VAL A 90 -10.42 -17.68 22.51
C VAL A 90 -9.31 -18.57 23.03
N CYS A 91 -8.44 -18.02 23.89
CA CYS A 91 -7.29 -18.72 24.44
C CYS A 91 -6.92 -18.15 25.81
N ALA A 92 -6.52 -19.01 26.75
CA ALA A 92 -5.81 -18.53 27.93
C ALA A 92 -4.53 -17.82 27.49
N SER A 93 -4.17 -16.70 28.16
CA SER A 93 -3.00 -15.93 27.75
C SER A 93 -1.74 -16.79 27.73
N PRO A 94 -1.06 -16.95 26.59
CA PRO A 94 0.22 -17.63 26.53
C PRO A 94 1.37 -16.79 27.13
N LEU A 95 1.13 -15.50 27.36
CA LEU A 95 2.13 -14.54 27.82
C LEU A 95 2.03 -14.29 29.35
N ARG A 96 0.82 -14.41 29.90
CA ARG A 96 0.50 -14.04 31.27
C ARG A 96 -0.22 -15.18 31.98
N PRO A 97 0.48 -16.11 32.66
CA PRO A 97 -0.15 -17.21 33.38
C PRO A 97 -1.19 -16.70 34.38
N GLY A 98 -2.36 -17.34 34.44
CA GLY A 98 -3.43 -16.94 35.35
C GLY A 98 -4.25 -15.71 34.97
N HIS A 99 -3.98 -15.08 33.82
CA HIS A 99 -4.75 -13.94 33.36
C HIS A 99 -6.22 -14.32 33.09
N LYS A 100 -7.16 -13.54 33.62
CA LYS A 100 -8.61 -13.85 33.57
C LYS A 100 -9.21 -13.72 32.17
N ARG A 101 -8.70 -12.76 31.33
CA ARG A 101 -9.19 -12.53 29.98
C ARG A 101 -8.72 -13.65 29.05
N LYS A 102 -9.67 -14.20 28.27
CA LYS A 102 -9.43 -15.28 27.30
C LYS A 102 -9.86 -14.91 25.88
N ASN A 103 -10.48 -13.75 25.68
CA ASN A 103 -10.99 -13.32 24.39
C ASN A 103 -10.12 -12.20 23.82
N TRP A 104 -9.47 -12.46 22.70
CA TRP A 104 -8.58 -11.54 22.02
C TRP A 104 -9.17 -11.22 20.66
N PHE A 105 -9.28 -9.94 20.33
CA PHE A 105 -9.88 -9.50 19.07
C PHE A 105 -8.82 -8.85 18.20
N VAL A 106 -8.89 -9.18 16.91
CA VAL A 106 -8.12 -8.59 15.82
C VAL A 106 -9.06 -8.24 14.68
N ALA A 107 -8.69 -7.33 13.80
CA ALA A 107 -9.47 -7.02 12.62
C ALA A 107 -8.73 -7.40 11.35
N VAL A 108 -9.50 -7.70 10.31
CA VAL A 108 -9.04 -7.83 8.93
C VAL A 108 -9.76 -6.75 8.12
N ASP A 109 -9.00 -5.87 7.51
CA ASP A 109 -9.51 -4.80 6.68
C ASP A 109 -9.01 -4.92 5.24
N GLY A 110 -9.82 -4.49 4.28
CA GLY A 110 -9.37 -4.32 2.91
C GLY A 110 -8.40 -3.14 2.82
N LEU A 111 -7.24 -3.37 2.22
CA LEU A 111 -6.25 -2.35 1.94
C LEU A 111 -6.18 -2.14 0.43
N ALA A 112 -6.28 -0.89 -0.02
CA ALA A 112 -5.98 -0.59 -1.41
C ALA A 112 -4.52 -0.97 -1.70
N PRO A 113 -4.25 -1.82 -2.71
CA PRO A 113 -2.86 -2.06 -3.09
C PRO A 113 -2.25 -0.71 -3.43
N PRO A 114 -0.99 -0.45 -3.07
CA PRO A 114 -0.34 0.79 -3.46
C PRO A 114 -0.49 0.91 -4.97
N ALA A 115 -0.88 2.10 -5.42
CA ALA A 115 -0.78 2.43 -6.83
C ALA A 115 0.62 1.97 -7.25
N ARG A 116 0.71 1.20 -8.35
CA ARG A 116 1.98 0.64 -8.85
C ARG A 116 3.09 1.59 -8.48
N GLU A 117 4.11 1.07 -7.79
CA GLU A 117 5.29 1.86 -7.53
C GLU A 117 5.71 2.49 -8.85
N THR A 118 5.39 3.76 -9.02
CA THR A 118 5.96 4.57 -10.08
C THR A 118 7.38 4.96 -9.63
N GLY A 119 8.14 3.94 -9.22
CA GLY A 119 9.58 3.93 -9.33
C GLY A 119 10.02 3.77 -10.79
N ASP A 120 9.07 3.57 -11.68
CA ASP A 120 9.28 3.68 -13.11
C ASP A 120 9.63 5.14 -13.39
N ALA A 121 10.89 5.34 -13.80
CA ALA A 121 11.35 6.56 -14.44
C ALA A 121 10.22 7.10 -15.32
N ILE A 122 9.87 8.39 -15.15
CA ILE A 122 8.80 9.02 -15.95
C ILE A 122 8.96 8.55 -17.39
N HIS A 123 7.98 7.83 -17.91
CA HIS A 123 8.01 7.44 -19.29
C HIS A 123 7.95 8.70 -20.13
N LEU A 124 9.03 9.02 -20.85
CA LEU A 124 9.09 10.20 -21.72
C LEU A 124 7.93 10.24 -22.72
N ALA A 125 7.37 9.06 -23.07
CA ALA A 125 6.18 8.95 -23.89
C ALA A 125 4.94 9.58 -23.26
N ASP A 126 4.86 9.69 -21.94
CA ASP A 126 3.75 10.30 -21.20
C ASP A 126 3.96 11.78 -20.91
N VAL A 127 5.11 12.34 -21.30
CA VAL A 127 5.44 13.75 -21.10
C VAL A 127 5.38 14.53 -22.39
N THR A 128 4.62 15.60 -22.41
CA THR A 128 4.65 16.60 -23.47
C THR A 128 5.46 17.80 -23.05
N PHE A 129 6.21 18.37 -24.00
CA PHE A 129 7.02 19.58 -23.77
C PHE A 129 6.52 20.70 -24.67
N GLU A 130 6.28 21.86 -24.07
CA GLU A 130 5.88 23.08 -24.74
C GLU A 130 6.93 24.16 -24.53
N ALA A 131 7.41 24.77 -25.61
CA ALA A 131 8.23 25.94 -25.54
C ALA A 131 7.37 27.17 -25.20
N MET A 132 7.86 28.02 -24.32
CA MET A 132 7.15 29.21 -23.89
C MET A 132 8.11 30.40 -23.73
N ARG A 133 7.56 31.60 -23.80
CA ARG A 133 8.35 32.83 -23.52
C ARG A 133 8.62 32.90 -22.03
N ALA A 134 9.87 33.19 -21.65
CA ALA A 134 10.20 33.49 -20.29
C ALA A 134 9.60 34.86 -19.89
N SER A 135 8.59 34.88 -19.04
CA SER A 135 8.06 36.10 -18.47
C SER A 135 8.89 36.48 -17.24
N GLY A 136 9.48 37.70 -17.22
CA GLY A 136 10.25 38.21 -16.09
C GLY A 136 10.85 39.59 -16.39
N PRO A 137 11.37 40.29 -15.37
CA PRO A 137 12.10 41.57 -15.56
C PRO A 137 13.41 41.27 -16.28
N GLY A 138 13.44 41.43 -17.59
CA GLY A 138 14.62 41.26 -18.43
C GLY A 138 14.48 42.06 -19.72
N GLY A 139 15.63 42.40 -20.36
CA GLY A 139 15.68 43.19 -21.58
C GLY A 139 15.05 42.52 -22.81
N GLN A 140 15.11 43.19 -23.97
CA GLN A 140 14.49 42.76 -25.22
C GLN A 140 14.79 41.32 -25.65
N HIS A 141 15.93 40.74 -25.22
CA HIS A 141 16.31 39.35 -25.55
C HIS A 141 15.46 38.30 -24.82
N VAL A 142 15.06 38.58 -23.57
CA VAL A 142 14.24 37.65 -22.77
C VAL A 142 12.80 37.58 -23.29
N ASN A 143 12.31 38.69 -23.84
CA ASN A 143 10.92 38.77 -24.32
C ASN A 143 10.74 38.32 -25.78
N LYS A 144 11.84 38.04 -26.52
CA LYS A 144 11.79 37.62 -27.92
C LYS A 144 12.14 36.14 -28.12
N THR A 145 12.81 35.50 -27.16
CA THR A 145 13.22 34.08 -27.29
C THR A 145 12.35 33.16 -26.43
N GLU A 146 11.80 32.13 -27.03
CA GLU A 146 11.04 31.08 -26.33
C GLU A 146 12.01 30.07 -25.71
N SER A 147 12.80 30.49 -24.73
CA SER A 147 13.77 29.63 -24.05
C SER A 147 13.20 28.80 -22.91
N ALA A 148 12.06 29.19 -22.34
CA ALA A 148 11.40 28.45 -21.27
C ALA A 148 10.69 27.19 -21.81
N VAL A 149 10.64 26.15 -20.98
CA VAL A 149 10.00 24.89 -21.30
C VAL A 149 9.02 24.52 -20.19
N ARG A 150 7.83 24.06 -20.57
CA ARG A 150 6.85 23.43 -19.69
C ARG A 150 6.80 21.93 -20.01
N ALA A 151 7.00 21.10 -19.01
CA ALA A 151 6.76 19.68 -19.07
C ALA A 151 5.37 19.38 -18.48
N THR A 152 4.57 18.59 -19.18
CA THR A 152 3.25 18.16 -18.73
C THR A 152 3.19 16.64 -18.72
N HIS A 153 2.88 16.05 -17.58
CA HIS A 153 2.62 14.61 -17.46
C HIS A 153 1.16 14.34 -17.79
N ARG A 154 0.88 13.75 -18.94
CA ARG A 154 -0.49 13.52 -19.45
C ARG A 154 -1.39 12.73 -18.51
N PRO A 155 -0.95 11.61 -17.89
CA PRO A 155 -1.82 10.81 -17.02
C PRO A 155 -2.26 11.52 -15.74
N SER A 156 -1.39 12.36 -15.14
CA SER A 156 -1.69 13.07 -13.88
C SER A 156 -2.11 14.53 -14.07
N GLY A 157 -1.90 15.11 -15.26
CA GLY A 157 -2.12 16.52 -15.52
C GLY A 157 -1.13 17.48 -14.83
N LEU A 158 -0.10 16.97 -14.14
CA LEU A 158 0.90 17.80 -13.48
C LEU A 158 1.75 18.56 -14.48
N LEU A 159 2.05 19.82 -14.13
CA LEU A 159 2.78 20.77 -14.96
C LEU A 159 4.04 21.24 -14.23
N ALA A 160 5.19 21.19 -14.90
CA ALA A 160 6.44 21.69 -14.36
C ALA A 160 7.13 22.66 -15.35
N PRO A 161 7.17 23.98 -15.07
CA PRO A 161 7.90 24.92 -15.92
C PRO A 161 9.37 25.01 -15.50
N ALA A 162 10.26 25.26 -16.48
CA ALA A 162 11.66 25.63 -16.28
C ALA A 162 12.02 26.79 -17.21
N ARG A 163 12.66 27.85 -16.67
CA ARG A 163 12.99 29.09 -17.39
C ARG A 163 14.36 29.71 -16.96
N GLU A 164 15.11 28.96 -16.17
CA GLU A 164 16.33 29.45 -15.55
C GLU A 164 17.52 29.47 -16.50
N GLN A 165 17.45 28.65 -17.54
CA GLN A 165 18.54 28.53 -18.48
C GLN A 165 18.26 29.32 -19.78
N ARG A 166 19.34 29.67 -20.49
CA ARG A 166 19.28 30.49 -21.71
C ARG A 166 18.75 29.72 -22.95
N SER A 167 18.62 28.40 -22.89
CA SER A 167 18.17 27.60 -24.01
C SER A 167 17.09 26.58 -23.63
N GLN A 168 16.21 26.26 -24.56
CA GLN A 168 15.20 25.19 -24.40
C GLN A 168 15.85 23.83 -24.07
N ALA A 169 16.98 23.52 -24.73
CA ALA A 169 17.69 22.27 -24.50
C ALA A 169 18.15 22.08 -23.05
N MET A 170 18.51 23.16 -22.37
CA MET A 170 18.92 23.16 -20.97
C MET A 170 17.73 23.22 -20.01
N ASN A 171 16.61 23.85 -20.39
CA ASN A 171 15.40 23.93 -19.57
C ASN A 171 14.59 22.63 -19.61
N LYS A 172 14.65 21.86 -20.71
CA LYS A 172 13.91 20.60 -20.84
C LYS A 172 14.24 19.56 -19.76
N PRO A 173 15.52 19.24 -19.46
CA PRO A 173 15.86 18.30 -18.38
C PRO A 173 15.50 18.85 -17.00
N LEU A 174 15.56 20.19 -16.78
CA LEU A 174 15.14 20.78 -15.52
C LEU A 174 13.63 20.66 -15.29
N ALA A 175 12.82 20.92 -16.32
CA ALA A 175 11.38 20.73 -16.27
C ALA A 175 11.01 19.27 -15.97
N LEU A 176 11.72 18.33 -16.61
CA LEU A 176 11.51 16.89 -16.36
C LEU A 176 11.88 16.49 -14.93
N ALA A 177 13.01 16.96 -14.41
CA ALA A 177 13.45 16.68 -13.03
C ALA A 177 12.45 17.23 -11.99
N ARG A 178 11.89 18.41 -12.23
CA ARG A 178 10.83 19.00 -11.38
C ARG A 178 9.55 18.17 -11.44
N LEU A 179 9.15 17.77 -12.62
CA LEU A 179 7.97 16.92 -12.81
C LEU A 179 8.14 15.59 -12.06
N ALA A 180 9.34 14.98 -12.13
CA ALA A 180 9.68 13.78 -11.38
C ALA A 180 9.56 13.98 -9.87
N ALA A 181 10.11 15.09 -9.36
CA ALA A 181 10.03 15.42 -7.93
C ALA A 181 8.57 15.65 -7.47
N MET A 182 7.74 16.31 -8.29
CA MET A 182 6.33 16.54 -7.99
C MET A 182 5.52 15.22 -7.96
N LEU A 183 5.78 14.31 -8.90
CA LEU A 183 5.16 12.99 -8.93
C LEU A 183 5.56 12.15 -7.72
N ALA A 184 6.86 12.15 -7.38
CA ALA A 184 7.36 11.47 -6.18
C ALA A 184 6.75 12.04 -4.89
N ALA A 185 6.63 13.37 -4.77
CA ALA A 185 5.98 14.01 -3.64
C ALA A 185 4.49 13.66 -3.54
N GLY A 186 3.79 13.56 -4.66
CA GLY A 186 2.39 13.12 -4.71
C GLY A 186 2.21 11.68 -4.23
N VAL A 187 3.11 10.79 -4.61
CA VAL A 187 3.12 9.39 -4.11
C VAL A 187 3.36 9.37 -2.60
N THR A 188 4.32 10.15 -2.10
CA THR A 188 4.62 10.22 -0.66
C THR A 188 3.43 10.75 0.14
N SER A 189 2.72 11.77 -0.37
CA SER A 189 1.51 12.31 0.27
C SER A 189 0.38 11.28 0.32
N ALA A 190 0.12 10.58 -0.77
CA ALA A 190 -0.89 9.53 -0.82
C ALA A 190 -0.57 8.37 0.13
N MET A 191 0.71 8.01 0.27
CA MET A 191 1.16 7.00 1.24
C MET A 191 0.92 7.47 2.68
N ALA A 192 1.21 8.74 3.00
CA ALA A 192 0.99 9.31 4.32
C ALA A 192 -0.51 9.39 4.67
N GLU A 193 -1.38 9.71 3.70
CA GLU A 193 -2.84 9.70 3.89
C GLU A 193 -3.36 8.27 4.11
N ALA A 194 -2.91 7.31 3.32
CA ALA A 194 -3.25 5.90 3.49
C ALA A 194 -2.79 5.37 4.86
N GLU A 195 -1.67 5.84 5.38
CA GLU A 195 -1.16 5.51 6.71
C GLU A 195 -2.02 6.13 7.82
N ARG A 196 -2.46 7.39 7.67
CA ARG A 196 -3.37 8.05 8.61
C ARG A 196 -4.73 7.37 8.65
N GLU A 197 -5.28 6.98 7.50
CA GLU A 197 -6.53 6.22 7.42
C GLU A 197 -6.40 4.84 8.07
N ARG A 198 -5.23 4.19 7.93
CA ARG A 198 -4.92 2.94 8.65
C ARG A 198 -4.97 3.14 10.17
N TRP A 199 -4.31 4.19 10.67
CA TRP A 199 -4.33 4.55 12.09
C TRP A 199 -5.74 4.79 12.62
N THR A 200 -6.58 5.50 11.88
CA THR A 200 -7.97 5.76 12.28
C THR A 200 -8.79 4.47 12.35
N ARG A 201 -8.60 3.54 11.41
CA ARG A 201 -9.26 2.23 11.42
C ARG A 201 -8.74 1.33 12.56
N HIS A 202 -7.48 1.45 12.95
CA HIS A 202 -6.95 0.75 14.13
C HIS A 202 -7.71 1.09 15.42
N ASP A 203 -8.16 2.32 15.58
CA ASP A 203 -8.91 2.75 16.76
C ASP A 203 -10.38 2.28 16.77
N GLN A 204 -10.91 1.89 15.60
CA GLN A 204 -12.31 1.48 15.41
C GLN A 204 -12.52 -0.04 15.47
N LEU A 205 -11.56 -0.80 16.04
CA LEU A 205 -11.71 -2.25 16.19
C LEU A 205 -13.02 -2.60 16.93
N GLU A 206 -14.01 -3.10 16.20
CA GLU A 206 -15.27 -3.53 16.75
C GLU A 206 -15.08 -4.82 17.57
N ARG A 207 -15.33 -4.73 18.89
CA ARG A 207 -15.24 -5.86 19.81
C ARG A 207 -16.62 -6.52 19.94
N GLY A 208 -17.01 -7.28 18.94
CA GLY A 208 -18.27 -7.99 18.93
C GLY A 208 -18.56 -8.55 17.53
N ARG A 209 -19.50 -9.49 17.44
CA ARG A 209 -19.90 -10.15 16.18
C ARG A 209 -18.73 -10.55 15.28
N PRO A 210 -17.82 -11.39 15.77
CA PRO A 210 -16.67 -11.81 14.97
C PRO A 210 -17.14 -12.62 13.76
N VAL A 211 -16.53 -12.35 12.59
CA VAL A 211 -16.79 -13.13 11.36
C VAL A 211 -16.14 -14.51 11.43
N ARG A 212 -15.08 -14.66 12.24
CA ARG A 212 -14.39 -15.93 12.48
C ARG A 212 -13.96 -16.03 13.94
N VAL A 213 -13.98 -17.24 14.48
CA VAL A 213 -13.57 -17.54 15.85
C VAL A 213 -12.51 -18.64 15.84
N PHE A 214 -11.39 -18.40 16.51
CA PHE A 214 -10.32 -19.40 16.68
C PHE A 214 -10.16 -19.75 18.17
N LYS A 215 -9.79 -21.00 18.47
CA LYS A 215 -9.66 -21.50 19.83
C LYS A 215 -8.32 -22.17 20.09
N GLY A 216 -7.91 -22.11 21.36
CA GLY A 216 -6.70 -22.78 21.84
C GLY A 216 -5.39 -22.13 21.39
N VAL A 217 -4.29 -22.66 21.90
CA VAL A 217 -2.93 -22.17 21.59
C VAL A 217 -2.56 -22.43 20.13
N GLU A 218 -3.10 -23.50 19.55
CA GLU A 218 -2.85 -23.91 18.16
C GLU A 218 -3.66 -23.10 17.14
N PHE A 219 -4.42 -22.09 17.58
CA PHE A 219 -5.21 -21.21 16.73
C PHE A 219 -6.09 -21.96 15.72
N ARG A 220 -6.89 -22.94 16.19
CA ARG A 220 -7.80 -23.72 15.35
C ARG A 220 -9.13 -23.00 15.21
N GLU A 221 -9.65 -22.94 13.99
CA GLU A 221 -10.97 -22.36 13.75
C GLU A 221 -12.06 -23.16 14.44
N ALA A 222 -12.96 -22.46 15.11
CA ALA A 222 -14.15 -23.06 15.73
C ALA A 222 -15.24 -23.17 14.67
N THR A 223 -15.62 -24.39 14.37
CA THR A 223 -16.79 -24.71 13.53
C THR A 223 -18.08 -24.30 14.22
#